data_bcaf2b449912db6035e1f7f6678af48d
#
_entry.id   bcaf2b449912db6035e1f7f6678af48d
#
_cell.length_a   1.000
_cell.length_b   1.000
_cell.length_c   1.000
_cell.angle_alpha   90.00
_cell.angle_beta   90.00
_cell.angle_gamma   90.00
#
_symmetry.space_group_name_H-M   'P 1'
#
loop_
_entity.id
_entity.type
_entity.pdbx_description
1 polymer ?
#
loop_
_entity_poly.entity_id
_entity_poly.type
_entity_poly.pdbx_seq_one_letter_code
_entity_poly.pdbx_strand_id
1 'polypeptide(L)'
;GSTMGLFAQADGQSAQAPLSSNLFPMLFERLRLDKRLVVMDVGPATRSTVAFFNHFKCRLNFVDLYSADFVVNPLDEINHEELVAQFQTAFNLPAGSRIDICLFWDFFTYLAAPVLKAFLEALDPYIDRGTRGHALGILNARNGLPFCQYGIHSMDKLHQTAMLGKQLPVHLHSQRDLNDMLGYFEIGKSRLMSDGRVEYFLLENRDQKANPNAYF
;
A
#
# COMPACT_ATOMS: atom_id res chain seq x y z
N GLY A 1 -35.58 20.06 5.37
CA GLY A 1 -35.48 18.65 5.73
C GLY A 1 -34.07 18.18 5.56
N SER A 2 -33.34 18.10 6.67
CA SER A 2 -31.95 17.70 6.72
C SER A 2 -31.83 16.20 6.45
N THR A 3 -31.28 15.81 5.33
CA THR A 3 -30.77 14.46 5.12
C THR A 3 -29.39 14.33 5.82
N MET A 4 -29.41 14.54 7.11
CA MET A 4 -28.33 14.10 7.99
C MET A 4 -28.64 12.68 8.38
N GLY A 5 -27.86 11.71 7.95
CA GLY A 5 -27.97 10.46 8.63
C GLY A 5 -27.79 9.15 7.89
N LEU A 6 -27.17 9.09 6.72
CA LEU A 6 -26.94 7.78 6.08
C LEU A 6 -25.50 7.27 6.17
N PHE A 7 -24.64 8.00 6.89
CA PHE A 7 -23.28 7.54 7.21
C PHE A 7 -23.01 7.80 8.69
N ALA A 8 -23.77 7.08 9.52
CA ALA A 8 -23.34 6.90 10.89
C ALA A 8 -21.92 6.36 10.83
N GLN A 9 -20.96 7.08 11.45
CA GLN A 9 -19.66 6.49 11.72
C GLN A 9 -19.94 5.15 12.38
N ALA A 10 -19.48 4.06 11.76
CA ALA A 10 -19.61 2.76 12.41
C ALA A 10 -18.98 2.90 13.79
N ASP A 11 -19.65 2.38 14.81
CA ASP A 11 -19.12 2.38 16.18
C ASP A 11 -17.67 1.88 16.14
N GLY A 12 -16.72 2.70 16.63
CA GLY A 12 -15.30 2.35 16.64
C GLY A 12 -14.43 3.02 15.58
N GLN A 13 -14.97 3.95 14.78
CA GLN A 13 -14.17 4.77 13.86
C GLN A 13 -13.98 6.18 14.41
N SER A 14 -12.75 6.70 14.30
CA SER A 14 -12.41 8.07 14.68
C SER A 14 -11.51 8.69 13.61
N ALA A 15 -11.99 9.79 13.01
CA ALA A 15 -11.21 10.57 12.07
C ALA A 15 -10.01 11.21 12.79
N GLN A 16 -8.84 11.08 12.19
CA GLN A 16 -7.62 11.73 12.63
C GLN A 16 -7.35 12.96 11.77
N ALA A 17 -6.45 13.84 12.22
CA ALA A 17 -5.97 14.93 11.39
C ALA A 17 -5.36 14.40 10.10
N PRO A 18 -5.53 15.07 8.95
CA PRO A 18 -4.91 14.65 7.70
C PRO A 18 -3.39 14.54 7.86
N LEU A 19 -2.84 13.50 7.24
CA LEU A 19 -1.41 13.22 7.26
C LEU A 19 -0.75 13.91 6.07
N SER A 20 0.17 14.85 6.33
CA SER A 20 0.93 15.49 5.25
C SER A 20 1.91 14.51 4.64
N SER A 21 1.95 14.47 3.31
CA SER A 21 2.85 13.60 2.56
C SER A 21 3.67 14.42 1.56
N ASN A 22 4.98 14.23 1.58
CA ASN A 22 5.88 14.82 0.60
C ASN A 22 6.16 13.88 -0.57
N LEU A 23 6.02 12.57 -0.36
CA LEU A 23 6.40 11.57 -1.35
C LEU A 23 5.21 11.09 -2.19
N PHE A 24 3.99 11.21 -1.69
CA PHE A 24 2.79 10.84 -2.45
C PHE A 24 2.69 11.57 -3.80
N PRO A 25 2.98 12.89 -3.89
CA PRO A 25 2.96 13.59 -5.19
C PRO A 25 3.92 13.01 -6.22
N MET A 26 5.00 12.36 -5.79
CA MET A 26 5.98 11.76 -6.69
C MET A 26 5.40 10.62 -7.52
N LEU A 27 4.31 9.99 -7.07
CA LEU A 27 3.60 8.96 -7.84
C LEU A 27 3.13 9.47 -9.21
N PHE A 28 2.88 10.78 -9.33
CA PHE A 28 2.24 11.39 -10.51
C PHE A 28 3.23 12.12 -11.42
N GLU A 29 4.50 12.28 -11.03
CA GLU A 29 5.47 13.15 -11.73
C GLU A 29 5.79 12.68 -13.15
N ARG A 30 5.72 11.39 -13.44
CA ARG A 30 6.10 10.82 -14.74
C ARG A 30 4.99 9.97 -15.35
N LEU A 31 3.76 10.14 -14.89
CA LEU A 31 2.64 9.39 -15.43
C LEU A 31 2.22 9.94 -16.79
N ARG A 32 1.88 9.02 -17.68
CA ARG A 32 1.23 9.37 -18.94
C ARG A 32 -0.26 9.51 -18.68
N LEU A 33 -0.71 10.75 -18.53
CA LEU A 33 -2.12 11.05 -18.24
C LEU A 33 -3.03 10.89 -19.46
N ASP A 34 -2.48 10.69 -20.64
CA ASP A 34 -3.20 10.36 -21.88
C ASP A 34 -3.67 8.90 -21.92
N LYS A 35 -3.15 8.06 -21.04
CA LYS A 35 -3.55 6.66 -20.89
C LYS A 35 -4.48 6.50 -19.70
N ARG A 36 -5.30 5.44 -19.73
CA ARG A 36 -6.04 5.00 -18.57
C ARG A 36 -5.08 4.42 -17.55
N LEU A 37 -5.00 5.06 -16.39
CA LEU A 37 -4.18 4.58 -15.28
C LEU A 37 -4.83 3.36 -14.63
N VAL A 38 -4.01 2.42 -14.19
CA VAL A 38 -4.42 1.29 -13.37
C VAL A 38 -3.84 1.50 -11.98
N VAL A 39 -4.71 1.60 -10.99
CA VAL A 39 -4.34 1.84 -9.58
C VAL A 39 -4.78 0.63 -8.77
N MET A 40 -3.86 0.08 -7.98
CA MET A 40 -4.17 -0.94 -6.99
C MET A 40 -4.03 -0.34 -5.60
N ASP A 41 -5.10 -0.43 -4.82
CA ASP A 41 -5.13 -0.07 -3.40
C ASP A 41 -5.30 -1.34 -2.58
N VAL A 42 -4.38 -1.61 -1.66
CA VAL A 42 -4.42 -2.81 -0.82
C VAL A 42 -5.51 -2.76 0.24
N GLY A 43 -6.06 -1.58 0.49
CA GLY A 43 -7.13 -1.37 1.46
C GLY A 43 -8.53 -1.48 0.88
N PRO A 44 -9.55 -1.28 1.71
CA PRO A 44 -10.93 -1.19 1.25
C PRO A 44 -11.18 0.10 0.49
N ALA A 45 -12.24 0.12 -0.31
CA ALA A 45 -12.66 1.33 -1.01
C ALA A 45 -13.01 2.43 0.00
N THR A 46 -12.50 3.63 -0.25
CA THR A 46 -12.88 4.83 0.50
C THR A 46 -13.40 5.89 -0.45
N ARG A 47 -14.33 6.70 0.05
CA ARG A 47 -14.89 7.80 -0.74
C ARG A 47 -13.83 8.81 -1.17
N SER A 48 -12.92 9.13 -0.26
CA SER A 48 -11.87 10.12 -0.52
C SER A 48 -10.95 9.65 -1.65
N THR A 49 -10.54 8.38 -1.66
CA THR A 49 -9.71 7.84 -2.72
C THR A 49 -10.44 7.84 -4.06
N VAL A 50 -11.71 7.40 -4.08
CA VAL A 50 -12.53 7.42 -5.29
C VAL A 50 -12.70 8.84 -5.82
N ALA A 51 -13.02 9.80 -4.94
CA ALA A 51 -13.18 11.20 -5.32
C ALA A 51 -11.90 11.80 -5.90
N PHE A 52 -10.75 11.50 -5.31
CA PHE A 52 -9.47 11.96 -5.81
C PHE A 52 -9.21 11.44 -7.23
N PHE A 53 -9.35 10.13 -7.45
CA PHE A 53 -9.07 9.53 -8.76
C PHE A 53 -10.14 9.81 -9.81
N ASN A 54 -11.31 10.34 -9.44
CA ASN A 54 -12.30 10.80 -10.42
C ASN A 54 -11.78 11.93 -11.33
N HIS A 55 -10.72 12.62 -10.93
CA HIS A 55 -10.05 13.61 -11.75
C HIS A 55 -9.13 13.01 -12.81
N PHE A 56 -8.93 11.70 -12.78
CA PHE A 56 -8.04 10.98 -13.69
C PHE A 56 -8.84 9.95 -14.47
N LYS A 57 -8.43 9.68 -15.70
CA LYS A 57 -8.91 8.51 -16.43
C LYS A 57 -8.21 7.29 -15.86
N CYS A 58 -8.89 6.54 -15.01
CA CYS A 58 -8.27 5.43 -14.29
C CYS A 58 -9.23 4.29 -13.97
N ARG A 59 -8.66 3.14 -13.72
CA ARG A 59 -9.30 1.98 -13.13
C ARG A 59 -8.76 1.82 -11.71
N LEU A 60 -9.65 1.83 -10.72
CA LEU A 60 -9.30 1.59 -9.32
C LEU A 60 -9.62 0.15 -8.96
N ASN A 61 -8.66 -0.53 -8.35
CA ASN A 61 -8.83 -1.88 -7.79
C ASN A 61 -8.56 -1.82 -6.29
N PHE A 62 -9.61 -1.98 -5.51
CA PHE A 62 -9.52 -2.10 -4.05
C PHE A 62 -9.57 -3.58 -3.69
N VAL A 63 -8.50 -4.09 -3.14
CA VAL A 63 -8.38 -5.53 -2.88
C VAL A 63 -8.58 -5.93 -1.42
N ASP A 64 -8.69 -4.95 -0.52
CA ASP A 64 -8.98 -5.11 0.91
C ASP A 64 -8.24 -6.27 1.58
N LEU A 65 -6.94 -6.27 1.47
CA LEU A 65 -6.10 -7.33 2.03
C LEU A 65 -6.06 -7.32 3.56
N TYR A 66 -6.39 -6.18 4.18
CA TYR A 66 -6.48 -6.08 5.65
C TYR A 66 -7.58 -6.94 6.25
N SER A 67 -8.57 -7.33 5.44
CA SER A 67 -9.69 -8.17 5.86
C SER A 67 -9.62 -9.59 5.30
N ALA A 68 -8.60 -9.89 4.50
CA ALA A 68 -8.42 -11.22 3.92
C ALA A 68 -8.07 -12.23 5.01
N ASP A 69 -8.83 -13.33 5.09
CA ASP A 69 -8.67 -14.34 6.14
C ASP A 69 -7.27 -14.94 6.18
N PHE A 70 -6.70 -15.23 5.02
CA PHE A 70 -5.34 -15.79 4.94
C PHE A 70 -4.25 -14.79 5.36
N VAL A 71 -4.57 -13.50 5.46
CA VAL A 71 -3.67 -12.45 5.97
C VAL A 71 -3.85 -12.29 7.48
N VAL A 72 -5.12 -12.17 7.94
CA VAL A 72 -5.41 -11.89 9.37
C VAL A 72 -5.32 -13.13 10.24
N ASN A 73 -5.56 -14.34 9.68
CA ASN A 73 -5.48 -15.63 10.36
C ASN A 73 -4.60 -16.58 9.52
N PRO A 74 -3.30 -16.31 9.39
CA PRO A 74 -2.44 -17.16 8.59
C PRO A 74 -2.36 -18.56 9.19
N LEU A 75 -2.44 -19.58 8.34
CA LEU A 75 -2.22 -20.96 8.75
C LEU A 75 -0.74 -21.18 9.08
N ASP A 76 -0.45 -21.90 10.16
CA ASP A 76 0.93 -22.13 10.63
C ASP A 76 1.79 -22.87 9.59
N GLU A 77 1.17 -23.67 8.72
CA GLU A 77 1.86 -24.54 7.78
C GLU A 77 1.51 -24.26 6.31
N ILE A 78 1.13 -23.02 5.97
CA ILE A 78 0.89 -22.69 4.58
C ILE A 78 2.21 -22.62 3.81
N ASN A 79 2.28 -23.28 2.65
CA ASN A 79 3.47 -23.19 1.84
C ASN A 79 3.48 -21.88 1.04
N HIS A 80 4.67 -21.49 0.59
CA HIS A 80 4.89 -20.24 -0.12
C HIS A 80 4.07 -20.15 -1.41
N GLU A 81 4.03 -21.21 -2.20
CA GLU A 81 3.31 -21.25 -3.49
C GLU A 81 1.80 -21.08 -3.30
N GLU A 82 1.24 -21.72 -2.27
CA GLU A 82 -0.18 -21.58 -1.93
C GLU A 82 -0.50 -20.15 -1.51
N LEU A 83 0.39 -19.53 -0.73
CA LEU A 83 0.22 -18.16 -0.27
C LEU A 83 0.28 -17.17 -1.45
N VAL A 84 1.23 -17.36 -2.36
CA VAL A 84 1.31 -16.58 -3.61
C VAL A 84 -0.01 -16.70 -4.40
N ALA A 85 -0.52 -17.93 -4.55
CA ALA A 85 -1.77 -18.17 -5.28
C ALA A 85 -2.98 -17.48 -4.61
N GLN A 86 -3.02 -17.48 -3.27
CA GLN A 86 -4.09 -16.79 -2.53
C GLN A 86 -4.05 -15.28 -2.74
N PHE A 87 -2.86 -14.68 -2.74
CA PHE A 87 -2.72 -13.26 -3.06
C PHE A 87 -3.16 -12.96 -4.49
N GLN A 88 -2.74 -13.76 -5.47
CA GLN A 88 -3.13 -13.56 -6.86
C GLN A 88 -4.64 -13.64 -7.06
N THR A 89 -5.30 -14.58 -6.39
CA THR A 89 -6.76 -14.70 -6.39
C THR A 89 -7.41 -13.45 -5.79
N ALA A 90 -6.86 -12.96 -4.69
CA ALA A 90 -7.37 -11.75 -4.03
C ALA A 90 -7.22 -10.50 -4.90
N PHE A 91 -6.13 -10.39 -5.65
CA PHE A 91 -5.93 -9.26 -6.58
C PHE A 91 -6.98 -9.23 -7.69
N ASN A 92 -7.41 -10.39 -8.14
CA ASN A 92 -8.44 -10.54 -9.18
C ASN A 92 -8.18 -9.64 -10.40
N LEU A 93 -6.94 -9.59 -10.84
CA LEU A 93 -6.51 -8.81 -11.99
C LEU A 93 -6.46 -9.70 -13.24
N PRO A 94 -6.93 -9.20 -14.40
CA PRO A 94 -6.78 -9.95 -15.64
C PRO A 94 -5.31 -10.24 -15.95
N ALA A 95 -5.04 -11.40 -16.53
CA ALA A 95 -3.69 -11.73 -16.98
C ALA A 95 -3.20 -10.67 -17.98
N GLY A 96 -1.94 -10.29 -17.86
CA GLY A 96 -1.35 -9.24 -18.69
C GLY A 96 -1.64 -7.80 -18.24
N SER A 97 -2.43 -7.60 -17.18
CA SER A 97 -2.62 -6.27 -16.59
C SER A 97 -1.29 -5.69 -16.13
N ARG A 98 -1.17 -4.35 -16.23
CA ARG A 98 -0.05 -3.60 -15.68
C ARG A 98 -0.59 -2.56 -14.72
N ILE A 99 0.05 -2.44 -13.57
CA ILE A 99 -0.32 -1.47 -12.53
C ILE A 99 0.59 -0.26 -12.67
N ASP A 100 -0.02 0.93 -12.71
CA ASP A 100 0.72 2.19 -12.74
C ASP A 100 1.04 2.69 -11.34
N ILE A 101 0.09 2.56 -10.42
CA ILE A 101 0.23 3.05 -9.04
C ILE A 101 -0.20 1.95 -8.07
N CYS A 102 0.69 1.66 -7.11
CA CYS A 102 0.40 0.81 -5.97
C CYS A 102 0.29 1.66 -4.71
N LEU A 103 -0.85 1.60 -4.05
CA LEU A 103 -1.08 2.22 -2.75
C LEU A 103 -1.00 1.13 -1.70
N PHE A 104 0.14 1.04 -1.02
CA PHE A 104 0.38 -0.02 -0.03
C PHE A 104 -0.01 0.41 1.39
N TRP A 105 -0.21 1.72 1.62
CA TRP A 105 -0.46 2.26 2.95
C TRP A 105 0.56 1.69 3.94
N ASP A 106 0.12 1.25 5.12
CA ASP A 106 0.98 0.63 6.12
C ASP A 106 0.96 -0.91 6.10
N PHE A 107 0.49 -1.50 5.00
CA PHE A 107 0.23 -2.93 4.91
C PHE A 107 1.47 -3.80 5.21
N PHE A 108 2.64 -3.38 4.76
CA PHE A 108 3.88 -4.14 5.00
C PHE A 108 4.18 -4.32 6.48
N THR A 109 3.74 -3.38 7.31
CA THR A 109 3.91 -3.44 8.77
C THR A 109 3.19 -4.61 9.41
N TYR A 110 2.14 -5.11 8.78
CA TYR A 110 1.31 -6.20 9.31
C TYR A 110 1.67 -7.56 8.73
N LEU A 111 2.72 -7.64 7.92
CA LEU A 111 3.14 -8.88 7.28
C LEU A 111 4.47 -9.35 7.85
N ALA A 112 4.51 -10.61 8.34
CA ALA A 112 5.76 -11.28 8.61
C ALA A 112 6.58 -11.43 7.32
N ALA A 113 7.90 -11.51 7.42
CA ALA A 113 8.78 -11.55 6.25
C ALA A 113 8.38 -12.60 5.19
N PRO A 114 8.04 -13.85 5.55
CA PRO A 114 7.63 -14.82 4.53
C PRO A 114 6.34 -14.44 3.79
N VAL A 115 5.39 -13.82 4.51
CA VAL A 115 4.12 -13.38 3.92
C VAL A 115 4.34 -12.17 3.00
N LEU A 116 5.19 -11.24 3.42
CA LEU A 116 5.56 -10.08 2.60
C LEU A 116 6.24 -10.53 1.30
N LYS A 117 7.15 -11.49 1.38
CA LYS A 117 7.80 -12.04 0.17
C LYS A 117 6.80 -12.68 -0.77
N ALA A 118 5.84 -13.44 -0.25
CA ALA A 118 4.80 -14.05 -1.06
C ALA A 118 3.89 -13.01 -1.73
N PHE A 119 3.53 -11.96 -1.00
CA PHE A 119 2.77 -10.83 -1.54
C PHE A 119 3.49 -10.18 -2.73
N LEU A 120 4.77 -9.88 -2.56
CA LEU A 120 5.57 -9.24 -3.59
C LEU A 120 5.76 -10.15 -4.81
N GLU A 121 5.97 -11.45 -4.61
CA GLU A 121 6.03 -12.41 -5.71
C GLU A 121 4.71 -12.49 -6.48
N ALA A 122 3.59 -12.50 -5.77
CA ALA A 122 2.26 -12.51 -6.39
C ALA A 122 2.01 -11.25 -7.23
N LEU A 123 2.57 -10.13 -6.83
CA LEU A 123 2.41 -8.84 -7.50
C LEU A 123 3.32 -8.68 -8.72
N ASP A 124 4.45 -9.37 -8.76
CA ASP A 124 5.50 -9.24 -9.77
C ASP A 124 4.97 -9.24 -11.22
N PRO A 125 4.05 -10.13 -11.64
CA PRO A 125 3.57 -10.16 -13.02
C PRO A 125 2.88 -8.87 -13.49
N TYR A 126 2.45 -8.03 -12.57
CA TYR A 126 1.70 -6.79 -12.86
C TYR A 126 2.56 -5.54 -12.80
N ILE A 127 3.85 -5.69 -12.52
CA ILE A 127 4.77 -4.57 -12.28
C ILE A 127 5.67 -4.40 -13.51
N ASP A 128 5.77 -3.16 -13.99
CA ASP A 128 6.70 -2.79 -15.05
C ASP A 128 7.51 -1.53 -14.68
N ARG A 129 8.30 -1.03 -15.62
CA ARG A 129 9.17 0.14 -15.40
C ARG A 129 8.42 1.41 -15.02
N GLY A 130 7.17 1.54 -15.42
CA GLY A 130 6.34 2.69 -15.12
C GLY A 130 5.64 2.62 -13.78
N THR A 131 5.64 1.46 -13.13
CA THR A 131 4.95 1.27 -11.86
C THR A 131 5.63 2.04 -10.74
N ARG A 132 4.83 2.74 -9.95
CA ARG A 132 5.26 3.46 -8.76
C ARG A 132 4.43 3.03 -7.57
N GLY A 133 5.02 3.06 -6.38
CA GLY A 133 4.34 2.71 -5.15
C GLY A 133 4.59 3.72 -4.05
N HIS A 134 3.66 3.79 -3.13
CA HIS A 134 3.76 4.55 -1.90
C HIS A 134 3.43 3.65 -0.73
N ALA A 135 4.23 3.72 0.32
CA ALA A 135 4.03 2.95 1.55
C ALA A 135 4.33 3.79 2.78
N LEU A 136 3.74 3.37 3.88
CA LEU A 136 4.00 3.91 5.21
C LEU A 136 4.58 2.79 6.08
N GLY A 137 5.56 3.12 6.89
CA GLY A 137 6.15 2.18 7.84
C GLY A 137 6.27 2.79 9.21
N ILE A 138 6.50 1.96 10.20
CA ILE A 138 6.84 2.39 11.56
C ILE A 138 8.23 1.85 11.91
N LEU A 139 9.05 2.70 12.52
CA LEU A 139 10.40 2.34 12.95
C LEU A 139 10.43 1.79 14.37
N ASN A 140 9.39 2.07 15.15
CA ASN A 140 9.37 1.76 16.56
C ASN A 140 7.96 1.35 16.99
N ALA A 141 7.84 0.16 17.60
CA ALA A 141 6.58 -0.36 18.13
C ALA A 141 5.96 0.50 19.25
N ARG A 142 6.74 1.41 19.85
CA ARG A 142 6.30 2.26 20.96
C ARG A 142 5.49 3.49 20.54
N ASN A 143 5.31 3.72 19.24
CA ASN A 143 4.65 4.92 18.76
C ASN A 143 3.17 5.00 19.11
N GLY A 144 2.56 3.92 19.62
CA GLY A 144 1.17 3.93 20.06
C GLY A 144 0.17 4.31 18.98
N LEU A 145 0.55 4.21 17.72
CA LEU A 145 -0.31 4.58 16.61
C LEU A 145 -1.46 3.59 16.48
N PRO A 146 -2.70 4.09 16.35
CA PRO A 146 -3.84 3.21 16.17
C PRO A 146 -3.80 2.53 14.81
N PHE A 147 -4.49 1.39 14.69
CA PHE A 147 -4.79 0.81 13.39
C PHE A 147 -5.68 1.78 12.61
N CYS A 148 -5.24 2.18 11.43
CA CYS A 148 -5.95 3.16 10.60
C CYS A 148 -6.37 2.60 9.26
N GLN A 149 -7.50 3.11 8.78
CA GLN A 149 -7.89 3.02 7.39
C GLN A 149 -7.48 4.32 6.69
N TYR A 150 -6.90 4.20 5.50
CA TYR A 150 -6.34 5.34 4.78
C TYR A 150 -7.14 5.68 3.53
N GLY A 151 -7.07 6.94 3.15
CA GLY A 151 -7.61 7.47 1.90
C GLY A 151 -6.82 8.70 1.47
N ILE A 152 -7.24 9.33 0.38
CA ILE A 152 -6.55 10.49 -0.18
C ILE A 152 -7.42 11.72 0.02
N HIS A 153 -6.87 12.73 0.70
CA HIS A 153 -7.54 14.01 0.86
C HIS A 153 -7.22 14.93 -0.32
N SER A 154 -5.96 15.07 -0.64
CA SER A 154 -5.44 15.86 -1.75
C SER A 154 -4.07 15.32 -2.15
N MET A 155 -3.45 15.92 -3.15
CA MET A 155 -2.17 15.45 -3.70
C MET A 155 -1.07 15.32 -2.64
N ASP A 156 -1.10 16.12 -1.58
CA ASP A 156 -0.08 16.15 -0.53
C ASP A 156 -0.63 15.83 0.87
N LYS A 157 -1.88 15.39 0.96
CA LYS A 157 -2.52 15.05 2.24
C LYS A 157 -3.31 13.77 2.14
N LEU A 158 -3.08 12.89 3.11
CA LEU A 158 -3.75 11.61 3.21
C LEU A 158 -4.75 11.64 4.35
N HIS A 159 -5.92 11.03 4.12
CA HIS A 159 -6.87 10.76 5.19
C HIS A 159 -6.40 9.57 6.00
N GLN A 160 -6.65 9.62 7.29
CA GLN A 160 -6.48 8.49 8.19
C GLN A 160 -7.65 8.45 9.17
N THR A 161 -8.21 7.26 9.34
CA THR A 161 -9.32 7.00 10.25
C THR A 161 -8.94 5.87 11.17
N ALA A 162 -8.84 6.16 12.47
CA ALA A 162 -8.55 5.12 13.46
C ALA A 162 -9.72 4.13 13.54
N MET A 163 -9.40 2.85 13.46
CA MET A 163 -10.36 1.74 13.53
C MET A 163 -10.31 1.17 14.94
N LEU A 164 -11.09 1.75 15.86
CA LEU A 164 -11.08 1.38 17.26
C LEU A 164 -11.51 -0.09 17.44
N GLY A 165 -10.79 -0.81 18.29
CA GLY A 165 -11.07 -2.22 18.56
C GLY A 165 -10.50 -3.18 17.52
N LYS A 166 -9.92 -2.70 16.41
CA LYS A 166 -9.24 -3.55 15.43
C LYS A 166 -7.74 -3.44 15.61
N GLN A 167 -7.07 -4.57 15.74
CA GLN A 167 -5.62 -4.66 15.81
C GLN A 167 -5.14 -5.84 14.99
N LEU A 168 -4.02 -5.65 14.29
CA LEU A 168 -3.29 -6.71 13.63
C LEU A 168 -1.89 -6.79 14.24
N PRO A 169 -1.27 -7.99 14.29
CA PRO A 169 0.10 -8.11 14.75
C PRO A 169 1.03 -7.25 13.91
N VAL A 170 1.91 -6.52 14.58
CA VAL A 170 2.88 -5.62 13.94
C VAL A 170 4.19 -6.37 13.75
N HIS A 171 4.73 -6.27 12.55
CA HIS A 171 6.04 -6.80 12.19
C HIS A 171 6.91 -5.65 11.71
N LEU A 172 7.89 -5.26 12.52
CA LEU A 172 8.80 -4.18 12.15
C LEU A 172 9.82 -4.68 11.14
N HIS A 173 9.97 -3.91 10.07
CA HIS A 173 11.02 -4.14 9.08
C HIS A 173 11.91 -2.91 9.02
N SER A 174 13.22 -3.10 9.21
CA SER A 174 14.17 -2.02 8.97
C SER A 174 14.11 -1.61 7.50
N GLN A 175 14.51 -0.38 7.19
CA GLN A 175 14.53 0.08 5.81
C GLN A 175 15.40 -0.82 4.93
N ARG A 176 16.54 -1.28 5.45
CA ARG A 176 17.43 -2.20 4.75
C ARG A 176 16.77 -3.54 4.46
N ASP A 177 16.14 -4.15 5.47
CA ASP A 177 15.48 -5.44 5.31
C ASP A 177 14.28 -5.32 4.37
N LEU A 178 13.51 -4.25 4.48
CA LEU A 178 12.39 -3.97 3.58
C LEU A 178 12.88 -3.83 2.14
N ASN A 179 13.93 -3.06 1.90
CA ASN A 179 14.48 -2.89 0.56
C ASN A 179 14.99 -4.20 -0.04
N ASP A 180 15.59 -5.06 0.78
CA ASP A 180 16.04 -6.39 0.34
C ASP A 180 14.84 -7.29 -0.02
N MET A 181 13.77 -7.26 0.78
CA MET A 181 12.56 -8.04 0.53
C MET A 181 11.75 -7.55 -0.67
N LEU A 182 11.79 -6.25 -0.96
CA LEU A 182 11.03 -5.65 -2.06
C LEU A 182 11.42 -6.18 -3.44
N GLY A 183 12.60 -6.80 -3.56
CA GLY A 183 13.02 -7.45 -4.80
C GLY A 183 13.11 -6.48 -5.98
N TYR A 184 12.11 -6.52 -6.86
CA TYR A 184 12.04 -5.67 -8.06
C TYR A 184 11.71 -4.21 -7.76
N PHE A 185 11.17 -3.89 -6.59
CA PHE A 185 11.03 -2.52 -6.12
C PHE A 185 12.29 -2.09 -5.37
N GLU A 186 12.61 -0.82 -5.45
CA GLU A 186 13.55 -0.18 -4.55
C GLU A 186 12.90 1.02 -3.87
N ILE A 187 13.43 1.35 -2.71
CA ILE A 187 13.06 2.58 -2.01
C ILE A 187 13.82 3.73 -2.68
N GLY A 188 13.13 4.47 -3.54
CA GLY A 188 13.72 5.62 -4.23
C GLY A 188 13.92 6.81 -3.32
N LYS A 189 12.98 7.04 -2.42
CA LYS A 189 13.05 8.04 -1.34
C LYS A 189 12.33 7.54 -0.11
N SER A 190 12.82 7.98 1.05
CA SER A 190 12.15 7.80 2.34
C SER A 190 12.14 9.11 3.12
N ARG A 191 11.13 9.30 3.95
CA ARG A 191 11.01 10.48 4.80
C ARG A 191 10.48 10.10 6.16
N LEU A 192 11.19 10.52 7.20
CA LEU A 192 10.70 10.43 8.56
C LEU A 192 9.60 11.48 8.75
N MET A 193 8.44 11.03 9.22
CA MET A 193 7.28 11.88 9.48
C MET A 193 7.27 12.35 10.94
N SER A 194 6.53 13.44 11.20
CA SER A 194 6.50 14.06 12.52
C SER A 194 5.95 13.15 13.63
N ASP A 195 5.11 12.18 13.28
CA ASP A 195 4.52 11.22 14.22
C ASP A 195 5.36 9.95 14.42
N GLY A 196 6.57 9.88 13.82
CA GLY A 196 7.47 8.74 13.94
C GLY A 196 7.28 7.67 12.87
N ARG A 197 6.30 7.83 11.99
CA ARG A 197 6.19 6.98 10.81
C ARG A 197 7.24 7.35 9.77
N VAL A 198 7.45 6.45 8.81
CA VAL A 198 8.27 6.69 7.62
C VAL A 198 7.39 6.53 6.40
N GLU A 199 7.48 7.45 5.46
CA GLU A 199 6.90 7.21 4.14
C GLU A 199 7.98 6.82 3.14
N TYR A 200 7.60 5.95 2.21
CA TYR A 200 8.47 5.42 1.18
C TYR A 200 7.87 5.68 -0.20
N PHE A 201 8.68 6.17 -1.10
CA PHE A 201 8.41 6.18 -2.53
C PHE A 201 9.14 5.01 -3.18
N LEU A 202 8.40 4.15 -3.87
CA LEU A 202 8.90 2.93 -4.46
C LEU A 202 8.88 3.02 -5.98
N LEU A 203 9.94 2.54 -6.60
CA LEU A 203 10.03 2.44 -8.05
C LEU A 203 10.58 1.06 -8.46
N GLU A 204 10.20 0.61 -9.64
CA GLU A 204 10.71 -0.63 -10.19
C GLU A 204 12.17 -0.46 -10.58
N ASN A 205 13.00 -1.39 -10.18
CA ASN A 205 14.43 -1.34 -10.42
C ASN A 205 15.05 -2.75 -10.55
N ARG A 206 14.35 -3.66 -11.24
CA ARG A 206 14.81 -5.05 -11.30
C ARG A 206 16.13 -5.21 -12.05
N ASP A 207 16.40 -4.37 -13.05
CA ASP A 207 17.65 -4.45 -13.83
C ASP A 207 18.86 -4.05 -12.99
N GLN A 208 18.75 -3.02 -12.14
CA GLN A 208 19.83 -2.60 -11.23
C GLN A 208 20.07 -3.62 -10.12
N LYS A 209 19.02 -4.19 -9.56
CA LYS A 209 19.13 -5.20 -8.50
C LYS A 209 19.68 -6.53 -9.02
N ALA A 210 19.40 -6.87 -10.27
CA ALA A 210 19.95 -8.07 -10.92
C ALA A 210 21.44 -7.89 -11.29
N ASN A 211 21.90 -6.66 -11.51
CA ASN A 211 23.29 -6.35 -11.88
C ASN A 211 23.80 -5.13 -11.11
N PRO A 212 24.11 -5.26 -9.82
CA PRO A 212 24.52 -4.14 -8.97
C PRO A 212 25.84 -3.49 -9.40
N ASN A 213 26.65 -4.18 -10.23
CA ASN A 213 27.95 -3.68 -10.71
C ASN A 213 27.87 -2.98 -12.07
N ALA A 214 26.68 -2.79 -12.64
CA ALA A 214 26.52 -2.21 -13.97
C ALA A 214 26.92 -0.73 -14.08
N TYR A 215 27.25 -0.08 -12.95
CA TYR A 215 27.60 1.34 -12.87
C TYR A 215 29.05 1.61 -12.42
N PHE A 216 29.87 0.59 -12.37
CA PHE A 216 31.29 0.73 -12.03
C PHE A 216 32.18 0.38 -13.19
#